data_b7aab028397ad4ddd92418d21f418b41
#
_entry.id   b7aab028397ad4ddd92418d21f418b41
#
_cell.length_a   1.000
_cell.length_b   1.000
_cell.length_c   1.000
_cell.angle_alpha   90.00
_cell.angle_beta   90.00
_cell.angle_gamma   90.00
#
_symmetry.space_group_name_H-M   'P 1'
#
loop_
_entity.id
_entity.type
_entity.pdbx_description
1 polymer ?
#
loop_
_entity_poly.entity_id
_entity_poly.type
_entity_poly.pdbx_seq_one_letter_code
_entity_poly.pdbx_strand_id
1 'polypeptide(L)'
;MVATAVAGCAPSTSGDEGGADEKSGTVRVWLFREVGNKPKEKVVQGVVDRFEKQHNGVRVSVQYIPVDSRAEKIKGAFNDPDSAPDVIEYGNTDTAGYVADGGLADVSAEFAEWDAADDLDPTAEKSVTVQGKQYGAPLFVGVRALYYRTDVFKDLGLEPPRTLSELAATAKKIRAERQEMYGIAVGGAYTYGAMPFLWAHGGELAEESGGGKFRATLDSAAAKKGIKAYTSLFGDDNCPATTCAAMGGNDTVEAFAGGKAGMAIGGDFNRQAMDDGAVRGKYAVVPLPGARKGSVAPAFAGGNNIGVLKSSRHRSLAVALMKELAGKRTQERLFDAMGFLPTFSDTRKKVAAREPFVEPFVATLDAGTKFVPASPAWGRIDAAQILPGMFQRIVSGKQDVDSAAADAAGKMDKAFAR
;
A
#
# COMPACT_ATOMS: atom_id res chain seq x y z
N MET A 1 48.22 51.72 34.91
CA MET A 1 47.40 50.54 35.22
C MET A 1 46.42 50.33 34.06
N VAL A 2 46.73 49.35 33.24
CA VAL A 2 45.92 49.00 32.07
C VAL A 2 45.11 47.74 32.45
N ALA A 3 43.81 47.88 32.42
CA ALA A 3 42.89 46.75 32.67
C ALA A 3 42.54 46.10 31.34
N THR A 4 42.97 44.84 31.17
CA THR A 4 42.69 43.97 30.02
C THR A 4 41.35 43.28 30.26
N ALA A 5 40.34 43.57 29.42
CA ALA A 5 39.08 42.83 29.39
C ALA A 5 39.26 41.54 28.56
N VAL A 6 39.03 40.38 29.19
CA VAL A 6 38.99 39.10 28.53
C VAL A 6 37.56 38.86 28.01
N ALA A 7 37.39 38.87 26.70
CA ALA A 7 36.12 38.45 26.05
C ALA A 7 36.05 36.93 26.05
N GLY A 8 35.12 36.37 26.81
CA GLY A 8 34.80 34.95 26.78
C GLY A 8 33.98 34.62 25.54
N CYS A 9 34.49 33.74 24.65
CA CYS A 9 33.74 33.11 23.61
C CYS A 9 32.84 32.04 24.25
N ALA A 10 31.51 32.26 24.21
CA ALA A 10 30.54 31.20 24.46
C ALA A 10 30.46 30.27 23.23
N PRO A 11 30.36 28.95 23.40
CA PRO A 11 30.14 28.07 22.26
C PRO A 11 28.74 28.33 21.70
N SER A 12 28.68 28.61 20.40
CA SER A 12 27.46 28.66 19.64
C SER A 12 26.88 27.23 19.60
N THR A 13 25.83 26.97 20.38
CA THR A 13 24.92 25.86 20.15
C THR A 13 24.27 26.08 18.80
N SER A 14 24.51 25.19 17.85
CA SER A 14 23.77 25.09 16.60
C SER A 14 22.32 24.81 16.95
N GLY A 15 21.51 25.88 17.10
CA GLY A 15 20.08 25.81 17.25
C GLY A 15 19.47 25.31 15.94
N ASP A 16 18.65 24.32 16.07
CA ASP A 16 17.69 23.88 15.09
C ASP A 16 16.85 25.12 14.67
N GLU A 17 16.99 25.56 13.41
CA GLU A 17 16.18 26.67 12.85
C GLU A 17 14.77 26.17 12.54
N GLY A 18 14.04 25.71 13.56
CA GLY A 18 12.62 25.55 13.53
C GLY A 18 11.96 26.91 13.69
N GLY A 19 11.32 27.43 12.64
CA GLY A 19 10.46 28.61 12.74
C GLY A 19 9.45 28.47 13.88
N ALA A 20 9.02 29.58 14.50
CA ALA A 20 8.06 29.55 15.59
C ALA A 20 6.80 28.76 15.18
N ASP A 21 6.36 27.80 16.01
CA ASP A 21 5.16 27.00 15.78
C ASP A 21 3.90 27.86 15.94
N GLU A 22 3.28 28.25 14.83
CA GLU A 22 2.11 29.09 14.77
C GLU A 22 0.86 28.34 15.26
N LYS A 23 0.19 28.86 16.28
CA LYS A 23 -0.99 28.26 16.92
C LYS A 23 -2.32 28.73 16.33
N SER A 24 -2.30 29.54 15.27
CA SER A 24 -3.46 30.06 14.54
C SER A 24 -3.12 30.21 13.06
N GLY A 25 -4.12 30.50 12.22
CA GLY A 25 -3.92 30.67 10.79
C GLY A 25 -4.54 29.54 9.96
N THR A 26 -4.04 29.34 8.74
CA THR A 26 -4.60 28.36 7.82
C THR A 26 -3.69 27.12 7.73
N VAL A 27 -4.16 25.98 8.23
CA VAL A 27 -3.53 24.67 8.04
C VAL A 27 -3.95 24.12 6.67
N ARG A 28 -2.98 23.90 5.79
CA ARG A 28 -3.21 23.38 4.43
C ARG A 28 -3.05 21.87 4.40
N VAL A 29 -3.99 21.17 3.77
CA VAL A 29 -4.03 19.70 3.71
C VAL A 29 -4.17 19.25 2.26
N TRP A 30 -3.29 18.36 1.82
CA TRP A 30 -3.44 17.66 0.54
C TRP A 30 -3.85 16.21 0.76
N LEU A 31 -4.99 15.82 0.21
CA LEU A 31 -5.49 14.45 0.20
C LEU A 31 -5.61 13.94 -1.23
N PHE A 32 -5.61 12.63 -1.40
CA PHE A 32 -5.80 12.05 -2.74
C PHE A 32 -7.25 12.10 -3.17
N ARG A 33 -7.44 12.39 -4.47
CA ARG A 33 -8.72 12.32 -5.13
C ARG A 33 -8.95 10.88 -5.61
N GLU A 34 -9.89 10.20 -5.02
CA GLU A 34 -10.32 8.87 -5.42
C GLU A 34 -11.44 8.94 -6.47
N VAL A 35 -11.66 7.81 -7.18
CA VAL A 35 -12.86 7.66 -8.00
C VAL A 35 -14.08 7.72 -7.09
N GLY A 36 -15.07 8.56 -7.44
CA GLY A 36 -16.25 8.73 -6.58
C GLY A 36 -15.94 9.45 -5.26
N ASN A 37 -15.05 10.44 -5.23
CA ASN A 37 -14.46 11.08 -4.04
C ASN A 37 -15.45 11.77 -3.08
N LYS A 38 -16.65 12.14 -3.53
CA LYS A 38 -17.62 12.92 -2.74
C LYS A 38 -17.92 12.38 -1.33
N PRO A 39 -18.08 11.06 -1.11
CA PRO A 39 -18.27 10.53 0.25
C PRO A 39 -17.05 10.76 1.15
N LYS A 40 -15.82 10.61 0.64
CA LYS A 40 -14.57 10.92 1.36
C LYS A 40 -14.52 12.40 1.72
N GLU A 41 -14.85 13.30 0.79
CA GLU A 41 -14.90 14.75 1.01
C GLU A 41 -15.83 15.11 2.15
N LYS A 42 -17.02 14.49 2.22
CA LYS A 42 -17.99 14.70 3.31
C LYS A 42 -17.46 14.26 4.68
N VAL A 43 -16.77 13.11 4.74
CA VAL A 43 -16.15 12.63 5.97
C VAL A 43 -15.07 13.60 6.44
N VAL A 44 -14.17 14.00 5.54
CA VAL A 44 -13.09 14.95 5.81
C VAL A 44 -13.64 16.32 6.24
N GLN A 45 -14.68 16.85 5.56
CA GLN A 45 -15.30 18.10 5.96
C GLN A 45 -15.83 18.04 7.40
N GLY A 46 -16.44 16.91 7.79
CA GLY A 46 -16.87 16.72 9.16
C GLY A 46 -15.73 16.69 10.20
N VAL A 47 -14.51 16.29 9.80
CA VAL A 47 -13.31 16.43 10.65
C VAL A 47 -12.90 17.90 10.73
N VAL A 48 -12.81 18.59 9.60
CA VAL A 48 -12.44 20.00 9.49
C VAL A 48 -13.37 20.87 10.36
N ASP A 49 -14.69 20.70 10.24
CA ASP A 49 -15.67 21.49 10.99
C ASP A 49 -15.51 21.33 12.53
N ARG A 50 -15.15 20.12 12.98
CA ARG A 50 -14.89 19.87 14.40
C ARG A 50 -13.57 20.49 14.84
N PHE A 51 -12.52 20.32 14.04
CA PHE A 51 -11.19 20.83 14.31
C PHE A 51 -11.18 22.36 14.43
N GLU A 52 -11.79 23.06 13.49
CA GLU A 52 -11.92 24.53 13.52
C GLU A 52 -12.71 25.03 14.74
N LYS A 53 -13.74 24.29 15.17
CA LYS A 53 -14.50 24.63 16.38
C LYS A 53 -13.69 24.46 17.67
N GLN A 54 -12.73 23.53 17.69
CA GLN A 54 -11.88 23.25 18.85
C GLN A 54 -10.66 24.18 18.91
N HIS A 55 -10.27 24.78 17.78
CA HIS A 55 -9.08 25.61 17.64
C HIS A 55 -9.45 27.02 17.14
N ASN A 56 -9.70 27.93 18.07
CA ASN A 56 -10.07 29.31 17.73
C ASN A 56 -8.98 30.01 16.89
N GLY A 57 -9.40 30.68 15.81
CA GLY A 57 -8.47 31.35 14.88
C GLY A 57 -7.76 30.46 13.89
N VAL A 58 -8.13 29.15 13.83
CA VAL A 58 -7.63 28.20 12.86
C VAL A 58 -8.64 27.97 11.74
N ARG A 59 -8.14 27.90 10.50
CA ARG A 59 -8.85 27.45 9.32
C ARG A 59 -8.13 26.25 8.72
N VAL A 60 -8.86 25.32 8.11
CA VAL A 60 -8.30 24.18 7.40
C VAL A 60 -8.67 24.26 5.93
N SER A 61 -7.66 24.30 5.05
CA SER A 61 -7.85 24.33 3.61
C SER A 61 -7.48 22.96 3.02
N VAL A 62 -8.47 22.22 2.53
CA VAL A 62 -8.25 20.88 1.95
C VAL A 62 -8.21 20.97 0.43
N GLN A 63 -7.14 20.43 -0.17
CA GLN A 63 -7.01 20.23 -1.60
C GLN A 63 -6.94 18.73 -1.92
N TYR A 64 -7.77 18.28 -2.87
CA TYR A 64 -7.73 16.91 -3.37
C TYR A 64 -6.87 16.85 -4.63
N ILE A 65 -5.74 16.15 -4.54
CA ILE A 65 -4.78 16.01 -5.65
C ILE A 65 -5.01 14.70 -6.40
N PRO A 66 -4.85 14.68 -7.75
CA PRO A 66 -4.97 13.45 -8.53
C PRO A 66 -3.89 12.43 -8.12
N VAL A 67 -4.29 11.17 -8.00
CA VAL A 67 -3.38 10.07 -7.62
C VAL A 67 -2.22 9.92 -8.63
N ASP A 68 -2.48 10.10 -9.92
CA ASP A 68 -1.47 9.91 -10.98
C ASP A 68 -0.33 10.95 -10.93
N SER A 69 -0.61 12.17 -10.47
CA SER A 69 0.38 13.25 -10.35
C SER A 69 0.91 13.46 -8.93
N ARG A 70 0.55 12.58 -7.97
CA ARG A 70 0.85 12.75 -6.56
C ARG A 70 2.35 12.88 -6.26
N ALA A 71 3.15 11.99 -6.85
CA ALA A 71 4.58 11.93 -6.56
C ALA A 71 5.32 13.22 -6.94
N GLU A 72 5.03 13.75 -8.14
CA GLU A 72 5.63 15.02 -8.61
C GLU A 72 5.18 16.21 -7.76
N LYS A 73 3.88 16.29 -7.45
CA LYS A 73 3.34 17.38 -6.62
C LYS A 73 3.91 17.38 -5.21
N ILE A 74 3.98 16.22 -4.56
CA ILE A 74 4.51 16.10 -3.18
C ILE A 74 6.00 16.43 -3.15
N LYS A 75 6.79 15.90 -4.11
CA LYS A 75 8.21 16.26 -4.22
C LYS A 75 8.43 17.74 -4.55
N GLY A 76 7.57 18.33 -5.37
CA GLY A 76 7.56 19.78 -5.61
C GLY A 76 7.35 20.57 -4.33
N ALA A 77 6.42 20.14 -3.46
CA ALA A 77 6.15 20.77 -2.18
C ALA A 77 7.33 20.73 -1.19
N PHE A 78 8.17 19.69 -1.25
CA PHE A 78 9.38 19.64 -0.40
C PHE A 78 10.40 20.73 -0.76
N ASN A 79 10.40 21.18 -2.01
CA ASN A 79 11.32 22.21 -2.52
C ASN A 79 10.74 23.65 -2.50
N ASP A 80 9.45 23.79 -2.21
CA ASP A 80 8.76 25.10 -2.15
C ASP A 80 7.91 25.19 -0.87
N PRO A 81 8.55 25.51 0.28
CA PRO A 81 7.87 25.59 1.57
C PRO A 81 6.72 26.60 1.64
N ASP A 82 6.75 27.67 0.85
CA ASP A 82 5.74 28.73 0.92
C ASP A 82 4.40 28.29 0.29
N SER A 83 4.42 27.45 -0.72
CA SER A 83 3.23 26.85 -1.33
C SER A 83 2.89 25.46 -0.79
N ALA A 84 3.79 24.85 -0.02
CA ALA A 84 3.61 23.51 0.54
C ALA A 84 2.40 23.41 1.47
N PRO A 85 1.73 22.24 1.54
CA PRO A 85 0.75 21.96 2.59
C PRO A 85 1.45 21.70 3.93
N ASP A 86 0.68 21.74 5.03
CA ASP A 86 1.14 21.34 6.35
C ASP A 86 1.01 19.82 6.55
N VAL A 87 -0.06 19.24 5.97
CA VAL A 87 -0.41 17.81 6.09
C VAL A 87 -0.62 17.21 4.71
N ILE A 88 -0.08 16.03 4.47
CA ILE A 88 -0.24 15.29 3.22
C ILE A 88 -0.72 13.85 3.44
N GLU A 89 -1.61 13.38 2.56
CA GLU A 89 -1.82 11.96 2.32
C GLU A 89 -0.78 11.46 1.33
N TYR A 90 -0.21 10.27 1.57
CA TYR A 90 0.79 9.66 0.69
C TYR A 90 0.70 8.13 0.73
N GLY A 91 1.19 7.48 -0.33
CA GLY A 91 1.23 6.02 -0.39
C GLY A 91 2.14 5.45 0.70
N ASN A 92 1.71 4.39 1.35
CA ASN A 92 2.45 3.82 2.49
C ASN A 92 3.84 3.26 2.11
N THR A 93 4.13 3.06 0.83
CA THR A 93 5.45 2.67 0.30
C THR A 93 6.41 3.84 0.12
N ASP A 94 5.93 5.08 0.23
CA ASP A 94 6.71 6.28 -0.09
C ASP A 94 7.42 6.87 1.13
N THR A 95 7.07 6.42 2.35
CA THR A 95 7.59 6.98 3.62
C THR A 95 9.10 7.12 3.65
N ALA A 96 9.83 6.02 3.37
CA ALA A 96 11.30 6.03 3.44
C ALA A 96 11.91 7.00 2.41
N GLY A 97 11.31 7.09 1.22
CA GLY A 97 11.73 8.05 0.19
C GLY A 97 11.52 9.49 0.62
N TYR A 98 10.33 9.82 1.13
CA TYR A 98 10.01 11.18 1.57
C TYR A 98 10.78 11.62 2.82
N VAL A 99 11.13 10.68 3.70
CA VAL A 99 12.04 10.94 4.83
C VAL A 99 13.46 11.24 4.33
N ALA A 100 13.97 10.46 3.37
CA ALA A 100 15.30 10.69 2.77
C ALA A 100 15.38 12.01 2.00
N ASP A 101 14.28 12.38 1.34
CA ASP A 101 14.14 13.68 0.65
C ASP A 101 13.96 14.85 1.64
N GLY A 102 13.90 14.58 2.96
CA GLY A 102 13.74 15.61 4.02
C GLY A 102 12.36 16.25 4.08
N GLY A 103 11.35 15.63 3.44
CA GLY A 103 10.00 16.21 3.31
C GLY A 103 9.10 16.02 4.54
N LEU A 104 9.25 14.90 5.27
CA LEU A 104 8.39 14.57 6.40
C LEU A 104 9.01 14.98 7.75
N ALA A 105 8.17 15.43 8.68
CA ALA A 105 8.54 15.70 10.05
C ALA A 105 8.62 14.41 10.88
N ASP A 106 9.61 14.31 11.76
CA ASP A 106 9.66 13.30 12.83
C ASP A 106 8.59 13.62 13.87
N VAL A 107 7.59 12.76 13.98
CA VAL A 107 6.45 12.91 14.92
C VAL A 107 6.47 11.87 16.03
N SER A 108 7.64 11.27 16.31
CA SER A 108 7.79 10.16 17.27
C SER A 108 7.27 10.51 18.66
N ALA A 109 7.58 11.71 19.16
CA ALA A 109 7.14 12.16 20.48
C ALA A 109 5.61 12.27 20.55
N GLU A 110 5.03 12.95 19.57
CA GLU A 110 3.57 13.15 19.49
C GLU A 110 2.82 11.84 19.20
N PHE A 111 3.46 10.90 18.48
CA PHE A 111 2.90 9.57 18.22
C PHE A 111 2.87 8.73 19.49
N ALA A 112 3.93 8.76 20.31
CA ALA A 112 3.99 8.06 21.59
C ALA A 112 2.94 8.55 22.61
N GLU A 113 2.48 9.80 22.46
CA GLU A 113 1.40 10.39 23.29
C GLU A 113 0.00 10.17 22.68
N TRP A 114 -0.11 9.35 21.62
CA TRP A 114 -1.38 9.08 20.97
C TRP A 114 -1.98 7.77 21.47
N ASP A 115 -2.89 7.84 22.45
CA ASP A 115 -3.52 6.67 23.09
C ASP A 115 -4.05 5.61 22.09
N ALA A 116 -4.49 6.05 20.90
CA ALA A 116 -4.97 5.13 19.89
C ALA A 116 -3.86 4.34 19.20
N ALA A 117 -2.60 4.73 19.32
CA ALA A 117 -1.48 4.07 18.61
C ALA A 117 -1.30 2.61 19.05
N ASP A 118 -1.59 2.27 20.30
CA ASP A 118 -1.46 0.92 20.85
C ASP A 118 -2.37 -0.12 20.15
N ASP A 119 -3.44 0.32 19.49
CA ASP A 119 -4.39 -0.53 18.78
C ASP A 119 -4.11 -0.62 17.27
N LEU A 120 -3.05 0.05 16.78
CA LEU A 120 -2.66 -0.03 15.38
C LEU A 120 -2.20 -1.45 15.00
N ASP A 121 -2.49 -1.82 13.78
CA ASP A 121 -1.90 -3.01 13.18
C ASP A 121 -0.37 -2.83 13.07
N PRO A 122 0.44 -3.78 13.56
CA PRO A 122 1.90 -3.64 13.57
C PRO A 122 2.50 -3.46 12.16
N THR A 123 1.87 -4.00 11.11
CA THR A 123 2.34 -3.83 9.74
C THR A 123 2.00 -2.43 9.22
N ALA A 124 0.82 -1.91 9.57
CA ALA A 124 0.44 -0.54 9.24
C ALA A 124 1.35 0.48 9.95
N GLU A 125 1.66 0.26 11.23
CA GLU A 125 2.59 1.11 11.98
C GLU A 125 4.00 1.11 11.37
N LYS A 126 4.51 -0.05 10.95
CA LYS A 126 5.80 -0.15 10.24
C LYS A 126 5.84 0.69 8.97
N SER A 127 4.72 0.93 8.32
CA SER A 127 4.66 1.73 7.09
C SER A 127 4.96 3.22 7.30
N VAL A 128 4.84 3.72 8.52
CA VAL A 128 5.19 5.10 8.91
C VAL A 128 6.49 5.19 9.70
N THR A 129 7.19 4.05 9.91
CA THR A 129 8.40 3.95 10.70
C THR A 129 9.63 3.88 9.80
N VAL A 130 10.61 4.76 10.01
CA VAL A 130 11.91 4.74 9.34
C VAL A 130 13.00 4.87 10.38
N GLN A 131 13.93 3.91 10.46
CA GLN A 131 15.03 3.89 11.42
C GLN A 131 14.58 4.09 12.89
N GLY A 132 13.43 3.48 13.25
CA GLY A 132 12.86 3.54 14.60
C GLY A 132 12.14 4.84 14.94
N LYS A 133 11.94 5.74 13.98
CA LYS A 133 11.23 7.01 14.14
C LYS A 133 9.94 7.02 13.35
N GLN A 134 8.91 7.71 13.88
CA GLN A 134 7.60 7.83 13.26
C GLN A 134 7.48 9.10 12.40
N TYR A 135 6.99 8.96 11.17
CA TYR A 135 6.87 10.06 10.20
C TYR A 135 5.45 10.28 9.68
N GLY A 136 4.45 9.82 10.43
CA GLY A 136 3.05 9.99 10.11
C GLY A 136 2.17 9.02 10.88
N ALA A 137 0.93 8.90 10.44
CA ALA A 137 -0.04 7.93 10.94
C ALA A 137 -0.65 7.15 9.78
N PRO A 138 -0.90 5.84 9.91
CA PRO A 138 -1.60 5.07 8.89
C PRO A 138 -3.06 5.55 8.77
N LEU A 139 -3.51 5.82 7.54
CA LEU A 139 -4.86 6.34 7.27
C LEU A 139 -5.86 5.22 6.97
N PHE A 140 -5.48 4.26 6.14
CA PHE A 140 -6.21 3.03 5.86
C PHE A 140 -5.27 1.96 5.33
N VAL A 141 -5.68 0.70 5.45
CA VAL A 141 -4.99 -0.44 4.86
C VAL A 141 -5.84 -1.06 3.76
N GLY A 142 -5.21 -1.52 2.69
CA GLY A 142 -5.86 -2.28 1.64
C GLY A 142 -5.12 -3.58 1.39
N VAL A 143 -5.82 -4.69 1.33
CA VAL A 143 -5.24 -5.99 1.02
C VAL A 143 -5.96 -6.66 -0.12
N ARG A 144 -5.30 -7.63 -0.72
CA ARG A 144 -5.83 -8.41 -1.83
C ARG A 144 -6.17 -9.82 -1.38
N ALA A 145 -7.28 -10.32 -1.94
CA ALA A 145 -7.78 -11.67 -1.73
C ALA A 145 -8.18 -12.29 -3.07
N LEU A 146 -8.65 -13.52 -3.06
CA LEU A 146 -9.08 -14.23 -4.25
C LEU A 146 -10.59 -14.03 -4.48
N TYR A 147 -10.95 -13.32 -5.53
CA TYR A 147 -12.30 -13.28 -6.07
C TYR A 147 -12.54 -14.49 -6.96
N TYR A 148 -13.72 -15.10 -6.88
CA TYR A 148 -14.13 -16.20 -7.75
C TYR A 148 -15.60 -16.13 -8.14
N ARG A 149 -15.93 -16.66 -9.30
CA ARG A 149 -17.29 -16.74 -9.87
C ARG A 149 -18.07 -17.89 -9.23
N THR A 150 -19.05 -17.59 -8.40
CA THR A 150 -19.88 -18.59 -7.71
C THR A 150 -20.73 -19.42 -8.68
N ASP A 151 -21.22 -18.81 -9.74
CA ASP A 151 -21.98 -19.49 -10.80
C ASP A 151 -21.10 -20.48 -11.58
N VAL A 152 -19.90 -20.06 -12.03
CA VAL A 152 -18.96 -20.93 -12.75
C VAL A 152 -18.50 -22.10 -11.87
N PHE A 153 -18.19 -21.83 -10.60
CA PHE A 153 -17.77 -22.87 -9.66
C PHE A 153 -18.87 -23.88 -9.41
N LYS A 154 -20.12 -23.43 -9.25
CA LYS A 154 -21.27 -24.32 -9.10
C LYS A 154 -21.49 -25.18 -10.34
N ASP A 155 -21.47 -24.57 -11.54
CA ASP A 155 -21.69 -25.28 -12.80
C ASP A 155 -20.64 -26.37 -13.07
N LEU A 156 -19.37 -26.11 -12.67
CA LEU A 156 -18.26 -27.03 -12.89
C LEU A 156 -17.98 -27.95 -11.70
N GLY A 157 -18.78 -27.89 -10.64
CA GLY A 157 -18.58 -28.66 -9.41
C GLY A 157 -17.23 -28.37 -8.75
N LEU A 158 -16.86 -27.09 -8.69
CA LEU A 158 -15.58 -26.63 -8.10
C LEU A 158 -15.81 -26.09 -6.69
N GLU A 159 -14.78 -26.25 -5.85
CA GLU A 159 -14.67 -25.59 -4.55
C GLU A 159 -13.54 -24.55 -4.63
N PRO A 160 -13.58 -23.48 -3.80
CA PRO A 160 -12.48 -22.56 -3.70
C PRO A 160 -11.16 -23.25 -3.39
N PRO A 161 -10.06 -22.92 -4.10
CA PRO A 161 -8.77 -23.59 -3.94
C PRO A 161 -8.17 -23.38 -2.55
N ARG A 162 -7.54 -24.41 -1.99
CA ARG A 162 -6.96 -24.42 -0.64
C ARG A 162 -5.43 -24.33 -0.64
N THR A 163 -4.82 -24.36 -1.85
CA THR A 163 -3.39 -24.19 -2.07
C THR A 163 -3.14 -23.44 -3.38
N LEU A 164 -1.97 -22.82 -3.55
CA LEU A 164 -1.57 -22.22 -4.82
C LEU A 164 -1.52 -23.23 -5.96
N SER A 165 -1.20 -24.49 -5.66
CA SER A 165 -1.24 -25.58 -6.66
C SER A 165 -2.67 -25.90 -7.09
N GLU A 166 -3.61 -25.97 -6.14
CA GLU A 166 -5.04 -26.14 -6.46
C GLU A 166 -5.59 -24.94 -7.23
N LEU A 167 -5.14 -23.71 -6.90
CA LEU A 167 -5.50 -22.50 -7.65
C LEU A 167 -5.15 -22.64 -9.13
N ALA A 168 -3.91 -23.06 -9.42
CA ALA A 168 -3.45 -23.27 -10.80
C ALA A 168 -4.24 -24.38 -11.51
N ALA A 169 -4.51 -25.49 -10.84
CA ALA A 169 -5.32 -26.59 -11.39
C ALA A 169 -6.77 -26.17 -11.67
N THR A 170 -7.39 -25.44 -10.73
CA THR A 170 -8.74 -24.88 -10.89
C THR A 170 -8.79 -23.91 -12.06
N ALA A 171 -7.81 -23.03 -12.20
CA ALA A 171 -7.72 -22.10 -13.31
C ALA A 171 -7.68 -22.83 -14.67
N LYS A 172 -6.83 -23.84 -14.80
CA LYS A 172 -6.73 -24.66 -16.03
C LYS A 172 -8.03 -25.39 -16.33
N LYS A 173 -8.69 -25.94 -15.31
CA LYS A 173 -10.00 -26.60 -15.49
C LYS A 173 -11.07 -25.62 -15.98
N ILE A 174 -11.16 -24.43 -15.40
CA ILE A 174 -12.10 -23.39 -15.86
C ILE A 174 -11.82 -23.03 -17.32
N ARG A 175 -10.55 -22.80 -17.69
CA ARG A 175 -10.16 -22.45 -19.06
C ARG A 175 -10.49 -23.56 -20.06
N ALA A 176 -10.28 -24.81 -19.70
CA ALA A 176 -10.62 -25.96 -20.55
C ALA A 176 -12.10 -26.08 -20.83
N GLU A 177 -12.96 -25.85 -19.81
CA GLU A 177 -14.42 -25.94 -19.91
C GLU A 177 -15.09 -24.64 -20.44
N ARG A 178 -14.39 -23.52 -20.39
CA ARG A 178 -14.83 -22.17 -20.78
C ARG A 178 -13.72 -21.45 -21.55
N GLN A 179 -13.53 -21.85 -22.81
CA GLN A 179 -12.37 -21.39 -23.63
C GLN A 179 -12.35 -19.89 -23.88
N GLU A 180 -13.48 -19.21 -23.77
CA GLU A 180 -13.62 -17.75 -23.88
C GLU A 180 -13.24 -17.01 -22.59
N MET A 181 -13.02 -17.74 -21.49
CA MET A 181 -12.79 -17.18 -20.16
C MET A 181 -11.39 -17.53 -19.66
N TYR A 182 -10.68 -16.58 -19.08
CA TYR A 182 -9.49 -16.89 -18.27
C TYR A 182 -9.91 -17.70 -17.05
N GLY A 183 -9.16 -18.73 -16.70
CA GLY A 183 -9.43 -19.44 -15.45
C GLY A 183 -9.16 -18.57 -14.24
N ILE A 184 -8.00 -17.88 -14.25
CA ILE A 184 -7.69 -16.74 -13.38
C ILE A 184 -7.07 -15.63 -14.23
N ALA A 185 -7.57 -14.40 -14.12
CA ALA A 185 -6.92 -13.25 -14.71
C ALA A 185 -5.67 -12.90 -13.90
N VAL A 186 -4.51 -12.91 -14.56
CA VAL A 186 -3.20 -12.57 -14.00
C VAL A 186 -2.48 -11.61 -14.91
N GLY A 187 -1.57 -10.81 -14.36
CA GLY A 187 -0.87 -9.78 -15.13
C GLY A 187 0.64 -9.79 -14.92
N GLY A 188 1.41 -9.78 -16.03
CA GLY A 188 2.87 -9.64 -15.96
C GLY A 188 3.33 -8.31 -15.38
N ALA A 189 2.49 -7.27 -15.45
CA ALA A 189 2.72 -5.98 -14.82
C ALA A 189 2.06 -5.86 -13.43
N TYR A 190 1.46 -6.92 -12.90
CA TYR A 190 0.76 -6.90 -11.62
C TYR A 190 1.66 -7.35 -10.45
N THR A 191 2.61 -6.51 -10.06
CA THR A 191 3.58 -6.78 -8.99
C THR A 191 2.91 -7.18 -7.67
N TYR A 192 1.90 -6.43 -7.22
CA TYR A 192 1.23 -6.68 -5.94
C TYR A 192 0.35 -7.93 -5.93
N GLY A 193 -0.05 -8.45 -7.08
CA GLY A 193 -0.70 -9.75 -7.21
C GLY A 193 0.29 -10.92 -7.23
N ALA A 194 1.53 -10.67 -7.66
CA ALA A 194 2.60 -11.68 -7.73
C ALA A 194 3.34 -11.87 -6.39
N MET A 195 3.54 -10.80 -5.62
CA MET A 195 4.27 -10.84 -4.34
C MET A 195 3.79 -11.93 -3.37
N PRO A 196 2.47 -12.15 -3.16
CA PRO A 196 1.98 -13.19 -2.27
C PRO A 196 2.50 -14.60 -2.61
N PHE A 197 2.75 -14.88 -3.91
CA PHE A 197 3.30 -16.16 -4.33
C PHE A 197 4.75 -16.35 -3.89
N LEU A 198 5.56 -15.28 -3.93
CA LEU A 198 6.93 -15.32 -3.44
C LEU A 198 6.93 -15.61 -1.94
N TRP A 199 6.16 -14.83 -1.19
CA TRP A 199 6.09 -14.93 0.26
C TRP A 199 5.51 -16.24 0.76
N ALA A 200 4.50 -16.79 0.07
CA ALA A 200 3.93 -18.10 0.39
C ALA A 200 4.95 -19.26 0.27
N HIS A 201 6.00 -19.07 -0.52
CA HIS A 201 7.10 -20.01 -0.66
C HIS A 201 8.32 -19.68 0.22
N GLY A 202 8.20 -18.67 1.09
CA GLY A 202 9.28 -18.21 1.98
C GLY A 202 10.33 -17.34 1.28
N GLY A 203 10.04 -16.87 0.06
CA GLY A 203 10.89 -15.89 -0.64
C GLY A 203 10.67 -14.47 -0.10
N GLU A 204 11.69 -13.62 -0.26
CA GLU A 204 11.65 -12.19 0.06
C GLU A 204 12.09 -11.37 -1.15
N LEU A 205 11.71 -10.08 -1.17
CA LEU A 205 12.17 -9.14 -2.19
C LEU A 205 13.60 -8.71 -1.93
N ALA A 206 13.90 -8.43 -0.67
CA ALA A 206 15.21 -8.06 -0.16
C ALA A 206 15.31 -8.35 1.34
N GLU A 207 16.52 -8.45 1.85
CA GLU A 207 16.85 -8.55 3.27
C GLU A 207 17.60 -7.31 3.72
N GLU A 208 17.28 -6.83 4.93
CA GLU A 208 18.00 -5.75 5.57
C GLU A 208 19.24 -6.32 6.27
N SER A 209 20.43 -5.80 5.93
CA SER A 209 21.71 -6.19 6.51
C SER A 209 22.16 -5.30 7.68
N GLY A 210 21.26 -4.47 8.19
CA GLY A 210 21.49 -3.52 9.27
C GLY A 210 21.79 -2.10 8.76
N GLY A 211 21.42 -1.10 9.59
CA GLY A 211 21.66 0.31 9.28
C GLY A 211 20.93 0.83 8.05
N GLY A 212 19.77 0.25 7.71
CA GLY A 212 18.99 0.65 6.53
C GLY A 212 19.56 0.17 5.18
N LYS A 213 20.55 -0.72 5.21
CA LYS A 213 21.13 -1.32 4.00
C LYS A 213 20.34 -2.56 3.60
N PHE A 214 19.98 -2.66 2.32
CA PHE A 214 19.23 -3.77 1.77
C PHE A 214 20.06 -4.52 0.73
N ARG A 215 19.81 -5.83 0.64
CA ARG A 215 20.31 -6.71 -0.42
C ARG A 215 19.11 -7.45 -1.03
N ALA A 216 19.00 -7.44 -2.34
CA ALA A 216 17.95 -8.15 -3.07
C ALA A 216 18.09 -9.68 -2.89
N THR A 217 16.94 -10.38 -2.83
CA THR A 217 16.89 -11.84 -2.63
C THR A 217 15.97 -12.54 -3.62
N LEU A 218 15.62 -11.88 -4.72
CA LEU A 218 14.77 -12.46 -5.77
C LEU A 218 15.39 -13.70 -6.42
N ASP A 219 16.70 -13.82 -6.42
CA ASP A 219 17.46 -14.95 -6.94
C ASP A 219 17.61 -16.12 -5.95
N SER A 220 17.05 -16.02 -4.74
CA SER A 220 17.03 -17.12 -3.78
C SER A 220 16.16 -18.29 -4.28
N ALA A 221 16.47 -19.51 -3.82
CA ALA A 221 15.70 -20.70 -4.19
C ALA A 221 14.21 -20.58 -3.80
N ALA A 222 13.91 -19.94 -2.67
CA ALA A 222 12.56 -19.71 -2.19
C ALA A 222 11.80 -18.70 -3.06
N ALA A 223 12.41 -17.55 -3.38
CA ALA A 223 11.82 -16.55 -4.27
C ALA A 223 11.56 -17.11 -5.67
N LYS A 224 12.52 -17.86 -6.24
CA LYS A 224 12.36 -18.52 -7.54
C LYS A 224 11.21 -19.52 -7.57
N LYS A 225 10.96 -20.27 -6.47
CA LYS A 225 9.76 -21.11 -6.36
C LYS A 225 8.47 -20.31 -6.46
N GLY A 226 8.38 -19.17 -5.76
CA GLY A 226 7.23 -18.30 -5.83
C GLY A 226 7.04 -17.65 -7.21
N ILE A 227 8.14 -17.19 -7.83
CA ILE A 227 8.13 -16.67 -9.20
C ILE A 227 7.59 -17.74 -10.17
N LYS A 228 8.08 -18.99 -10.10
CA LYS A 228 7.59 -20.11 -10.91
C LYS A 228 6.11 -20.38 -10.66
N ALA A 229 5.65 -20.36 -9.41
CA ALA A 229 4.24 -20.57 -9.06
C ALA A 229 3.34 -19.51 -9.70
N TYR A 230 3.73 -18.22 -9.66
CA TYR A 230 2.99 -17.15 -10.31
C TYR A 230 3.03 -17.22 -11.84
N THR A 231 4.21 -17.42 -12.41
CA THR A 231 4.39 -17.45 -13.87
C THR A 231 3.77 -18.70 -14.52
N SER A 232 3.54 -19.77 -13.76
CA SER A 232 2.82 -20.96 -14.25
C SER A 232 1.33 -20.74 -14.51
N LEU A 233 0.79 -19.58 -14.07
CA LEU A 233 -0.57 -19.16 -14.38
C LEU A 233 -0.70 -18.52 -15.76
N PHE A 234 0.39 -18.32 -16.49
CA PHE A 234 0.38 -17.82 -17.86
C PHE A 234 0.50 -18.97 -18.85
N GLY A 235 -0.25 -18.89 -19.92
CA GLY A 235 -0.28 -19.88 -20.98
C GLY A 235 -1.68 -20.01 -21.59
N ASP A 236 -1.79 -20.69 -22.73
CA ASP A 236 -3.06 -20.86 -23.44
C ASP A 236 -4.08 -21.70 -22.64
N ASP A 237 -3.59 -22.49 -21.70
CA ASP A 237 -4.37 -23.29 -20.76
C ASP A 237 -4.93 -22.51 -19.56
N ASN A 238 -4.68 -21.19 -19.48
CA ASN A 238 -5.28 -20.28 -18.50
C ASN A 238 -5.37 -18.83 -19.00
N CYS A 239 -4.28 -18.06 -18.95
CA CYS A 239 -4.19 -16.66 -19.33
C CYS A 239 -3.07 -16.50 -20.37
N PRO A 240 -3.39 -16.38 -21.68
CA PRO A 240 -2.36 -16.36 -22.73
C PRO A 240 -1.34 -15.26 -22.54
N ALA A 241 -0.07 -15.58 -22.59
CA ALA A 241 1.02 -14.64 -22.36
C ALA A 241 0.98 -13.45 -23.32
N THR A 242 0.51 -13.65 -24.57
CA THR A 242 0.34 -12.60 -25.58
C THR A 242 -0.58 -11.45 -25.14
N THR A 243 -1.56 -11.76 -24.28
CA THR A 243 -2.50 -10.76 -23.73
C THR A 243 -2.14 -10.41 -22.29
N CYS A 244 -1.88 -11.42 -21.47
CA CYS A 244 -1.78 -11.24 -20.01
C CYS A 244 -0.43 -10.69 -19.56
N ALA A 245 0.64 -10.80 -20.36
CA ALA A 245 1.95 -10.26 -19.98
C ALA A 245 1.96 -8.74 -19.73
N ALA A 246 1.13 -8.00 -20.45
CA ALA A 246 1.05 -6.54 -20.30
C ALA A 246 0.03 -6.09 -19.23
N MET A 247 -0.86 -6.97 -18.78
CA MET A 247 -1.94 -6.62 -17.83
C MET A 247 -1.36 -6.21 -16.49
N GLY A 248 -1.91 -5.11 -15.95
CA GLY A 248 -1.72 -4.66 -14.57
C GLY A 248 -2.85 -5.14 -13.65
N GLY A 249 -2.88 -4.64 -12.41
CA GLY A 249 -3.92 -4.99 -11.45
C GLY A 249 -5.31 -4.57 -11.88
N ASN A 250 -5.46 -3.38 -12.46
CA ASN A 250 -6.76 -2.89 -12.94
C ASN A 250 -7.28 -3.75 -14.09
N ASP A 251 -6.44 -4.11 -15.06
CA ASP A 251 -6.84 -4.94 -16.20
C ASP A 251 -7.35 -6.33 -15.73
N THR A 252 -6.70 -6.92 -14.71
CA THR A 252 -7.15 -8.22 -14.16
C THR A 252 -8.50 -8.11 -13.44
N VAL A 253 -8.70 -7.02 -12.72
CA VAL A 253 -9.97 -6.70 -12.04
C VAL A 253 -11.08 -6.44 -13.06
N GLU A 254 -10.80 -5.66 -14.10
CA GLU A 254 -11.75 -5.37 -15.18
C GLU A 254 -12.15 -6.63 -15.96
N ALA A 255 -11.17 -7.51 -16.24
CA ALA A 255 -11.44 -8.79 -16.89
C ALA A 255 -12.41 -9.66 -16.05
N PHE A 256 -12.22 -9.70 -14.72
CA PHE A 256 -13.12 -10.42 -13.84
C PHE A 256 -14.49 -9.73 -13.74
N ALA A 257 -14.54 -8.44 -13.46
CA ALA A 257 -15.76 -7.65 -13.36
C ALA A 257 -16.59 -7.72 -14.66
N GLY A 258 -15.93 -7.75 -15.82
CA GLY A 258 -16.53 -7.93 -17.14
C GLY A 258 -16.95 -9.37 -17.45
N GLY A 259 -16.79 -10.32 -16.53
CA GLY A 259 -17.17 -11.72 -16.70
C GLY A 259 -16.23 -12.55 -17.56
N LYS A 260 -15.03 -12.03 -17.90
CA LYS A 260 -14.04 -12.71 -18.75
C LYS A 260 -13.06 -13.60 -17.97
N ALA A 261 -13.20 -13.72 -16.65
CA ALA A 261 -12.38 -14.56 -15.82
C ALA A 261 -13.19 -15.30 -14.75
N GLY A 262 -12.82 -16.54 -14.45
CA GLY A 262 -13.41 -17.33 -13.37
C GLY A 262 -12.89 -16.93 -11.99
N MET A 263 -11.66 -16.44 -11.93
CA MET A 263 -11.00 -15.94 -10.72
C MET A 263 -10.16 -14.69 -11.01
N ALA A 264 -9.91 -13.87 -9.98
CA ALA A 264 -8.93 -12.78 -10.02
C ALA A 264 -8.41 -12.48 -8.61
N ILE A 265 -7.20 -11.92 -8.52
CA ILE A 265 -6.67 -11.34 -7.29
C ILE A 265 -7.05 -9.87 -7.28
N GLY A 266 -7.86 -9.46 -6.29
CA GLY A 266 -8.37 -8.08 -6.19
C GLY A 266 -8.38 -7.58 -4.75
N GLY A 267 -8.45 -6.26 -4.57
CA GLY A 267 -8.49 -5.61 -3.26
C GLY A 267 -9.92 -5.47 -2.72
N ASP A 268 -10.01 -5.20 -1.41
CA ASP A 268 -11.23 -4.79 -0.73
C ASP A 268 -11.88 -3.58 -1.41
N PHE A 269 -11.06 -2.67 -1.93
CA PHE A 269 -11.45 -1.46 -2.66
C PHE A 269 -12.01 -1.72 -4.09
N ASN A 270 -11.99 -2.96 -4.58
CA ASN A 270 -12.51 -3.30 -5.91
C ASN A 270 -14.00 -3.69 -5.90
N ARG A 271 -14.67 -3.73 -4.74
CA ARG A 271 -16.07 -4.14 -4.60
C ARG A 271 -16.99 -3.44 -5.59
N GLN A 272 -16.86 -2.11 -5.69
CA GLN A 272 -17.72 -1.31 -6.56
C GLN A 272 -17.63 -1.75 -8.03
N ALA A 273 -16.41 -2.05 -8.51
CA ALA A 273 -16.22 -2.54 -9.88
C ALA A 273 -16.92 -3.88 -10.13
N MET A 274 -16.96 -4.76 -9.12
CA MET A 274 -17.67 -6.05 -9.20
C MET A 274 -19.17 -5.87 -9.17
N ASP A 275 -19.68 -4.97 -8.31
CA ASP A 275 -21.11 -4.70 -8.15
C ASP A 275 -21.68 -3.93 -9.35
N ASP A 276 -20.88 -3.18 -10.07
CA ASP A 276 -21.28 -2.50 -11.32
C ASP A 276 -21.04 -3.36 -12.57
N GLY A 277 -20.27 -4.45 -12.42
CA GLY A 277 -19.87 -5.33 -13.52
C GLY A 277 -20.88 -6.45 -13.86
N ALA A 278 -20.52 -7.23 -14.87
CA ALA A 278 -21.29 -8.40 -15.32
C ALA A 278 -21.36 -9.53 -14.28
N VAL A 279 -20.50 -9.47 -13.26
CA VAL A 279 -20.40 -10.46 -12.18
C VAL A 279 -21.25 -10.13 -10.97
N ARG A 280 -22.02 -9.05 -11.00
CA ARG A 280 -22.91 -8.63 -9.90
C ARG A 280 -23.73 -9.81 -9.35
N GLY A 281 -23.60 -10.06 -8.05
CA GLY A 281 -24.31 -11.14 -7.36
C GLY A 281 -23.86 -12.57 -7.73
N LYS A 282 -22.77 -12.70 -8.52
CA LYS A 282 -22.22 -13.98 -9.00
C LYS A 282 -20.77 -14.19 -8.59
N TYR A 283 -20.32 -13.52 -7.55
CA TYR A 283 -18.95 -13.66 -7.05
C TYR A 283 -18.93 -13.82 -5.55
N ALA A 284 -17.86 -14.38 -5.06
CA ALA A 284 -17.48 -14.38 -3.65
C ALA A 284 -15.98 -14.17 -3.52
N VAL A 285 -15.52 -13.95 -2.29
CA VAL A 285 -14.13 -13.70 -1.96
C VAL A 285 -13.68 -14.70 -0.91
N VAL A 286 -12.45 -15.19 -1.04
CA VAL A 286 -11.76 -15.98 -0.01
C VAL A 286 -10.33 -15.47 0.12
N PRO A 287 -9.65 -15.66 1.26
CA PRO A 287 -8.22 -15.40 1.36
C PRO A 287 -7.46 -16.12 0.24
N LEU A 288 -6.43 -15.49 -0.33
CA LEU A 288 -5.57 -16.16 -1.30
C LEU A 288 -4.86 -17.33 -0.59
N PRO A 289 -5.01 -18.58 -1.08
CA PRO A 289 -4.42 -19.72 -0.40
C PRO A 289 -2.90 -19.66 -0.44
N GLY A 290 -2.25 -20.21 0.58
CA GLY A 290 -0.80 -20.35 0.62
C GLY A 290 -0.29 -21.57 -0.15
N ALA A 291 1.01 -21.82 -0.03
CA ALA A 291 1.64 -22.97 -0.67
C ALA A 291 1.23 -24.32 -0.04
N ARG A 292 0.77 -24.32 1.22
CA ARG A 292 0.35 -25.52 1.95
C ARG A 292 -1.14 -25.43 2.31
N LYS A 293 -1.79 -26.58 2.35
CA LYS A 293 -3.21 -26.66 2.76
C LYS A 293 -3.40 -26.04 4.15
N GLY A 294 -4.41 -25.18 4.27
CA GLY A 294 -4.74 -24.47 5.51
C GLY A 294 -3.88 -23.23 5.78
N SER A 295 -2.91 -22.91 4.92
CA SER A 295 -2.19 -21.64 5.00
C SER A 295 -2.80 -20.59 4.05
N VAL A 296 -2.71 -19.34 4.45
CA VAL A 296 -3.03 -18.16 3.64
C VAL A 296 -1.72 -17.57 3.11
N ALA A 297 -1.71 -17.13 1.85
CA ALA A 297 -0.55 -16.42 1.31
C ALA A 297 -0.42 -15.05 2.00
N PRO A 298 0.76 -14.67 2.50
CA PRO A 298 0.96 -13.35 3.06
C PRO A 298 0.61 -12.27 2.03
N ALA A 299 -0.30 -11.37 2.36
CA ALA A 299 -0.68 -10.31 1.44
C ALA A 299 0.25 -9.09 1.55
N PHE A 300 0.34 -8.31 0.47
CA PHE A 300 0.91 -6.98 0.55
C PHE A 300 -0.04 -6.06 1.32
N ALA A 301 0.44 -5.46 2.41
CA ALA A 301 -0.30 -4.44 3.16
C ALA A 301 -0.17 -3.09 2.42
N GLY A 302 -1.05 -2.86 1.47
CA GLY A 302 -1.19 -1.58 0.79
C GLY A 302 -1.90 -0.55 1.65
N GLY A 303 -2.13 0.64 1.11
CA GLY A 303 -2.90 1.70 1.74
C GLY A 303 -2.16 3.03 1.72
N ASN A 304 -2.73 4.01 2.41
CA ASN A 304 -2.16 5.35 2.49
C ASN A 304 -1.89 5.74 3.94
N ASN A 305 -0.89 6.57 4.08
CA ASN A 305 -0.53 7.24 5.31
C ASN A 305 -0.87 8.73 5.22
N ILE A 306 -0.88 9.38 6.36
CA ILE A 306 -0.98 10.84 6.48
C ILE A 306 0.18 11.34 7.34
N GLY A 307 0.85 12.39 6.91
CA GLY A 307 2.03 12.92 7.59
C GLY A 307 2.08 14.43 7.57
N VAL A 308 2.92 14.97 8.41
CA VAL A 308 3.19 16.41 8.53
C VAL A 308 4.45 16.72 7.74
N LEU A 309 4.45 17.81 6.96
CA LEU A 309 5.66 18.26 6.27
C LEU A 309 6.61 18.92 7.27
N LYS A 310 7.92 18.67 7.07
CA LYS A 310 8.97 19.28 7.90
C LYS A 310 8.98 20.81 7.82
N SER A 311 8.55 21.36 6.69
CA SER A 311 8.45 22.80 6.44
C SER A 311 7.23 23.47 7.06
N SER A 312 6.31 22.72 7.69
CA SER A 312 5.09 23.30 8.29
C SER A 312 5.43 24.29 9.40
N ARG A 313 4.84 25.48 9.30
CA ARG A 313 4.87 26.52 10.35
C ARG A 313 3.82 26.30 11.44
N HIS A 314 2.85 25.42 11.20
CA HIS A 314 1.73 25.07 12.10
C HIS A 314 1.93 23.66 12.67
N ARG A 315 3.15 23.27 13.05
CA ARG A 315 3.51 21.88 13.37
C ARG A 315 2.54 21.21 14.36
N SER A 316 2.26 21.85 15.49
CA SER A 316 1.38 21.26 16.52
C SER A 316 -0.06 21.12 16.04
N LEU A 317 -0.59 22.08 15.29
CA LEU A 317 -1.91 22.03 14.69
C LEU A 317 -1.97 20.95 13.59
N ALA A 318 -0.93 20.86 12.77
CA ALA A 318 -0.82 19.85 11.73
C ALA A 318 -0.78 18.42 12.33
N VAL A 319 -0.03 18.18 13.41
CA VAL A 319 -0.01 16.89 14.11
C VAL A 319 -1.37 16.59 14.75
N ALA A 320 -2.00 17.56 15.39
CA ALA A 320 -3.34 17.38 15.97
C ALA A 320 -4.37 17.01 14.87
N LEU A 321 -4.34 17.71 13.73
CA LEU A 321 -5.22 17.42 12.59
C LEU A 321 -4.90 16.05 11.95
N MET A 322 -3.63 15.67 11.84
CA MET A 322 -3.20 14.34 11.39
C MET A 322 -3.82 13.23 12.25
N LYS A 323 -3.74 13.37 13.59
CA LYS A 323 -4.34 12.42 14.54
C LYS A 323 -5.88 12.34 14.41
N GLU A 324 -6.56 13.46 14.16
CA GLU A 324 -8.02 13.50 13.92
C GLU A 324 -8.38 12.80 12.59
N LEU A 325 -7.63 13.07 11.51
CA LEU A 325 -7.86 12.47 10.20
C LEU A 325 -7.56 10.96 10.21
N ALA A 326 -6.51 10.53 10.90
CA ALA A 326 -6.12 9.13 11.01
C ALA A 326 -6.81 8.38 12.17
N GLY A 327 -7.58 9.05 13.01
CA GLY A 327 -8.19 8.46 14.21
C GLY A 327 -9.28 7.42 13.91
N LYS A 328 -9.52 6.50 14.84
CA LYS A 328 -10.48 5.38 14.74
C LYS A 328 -11.85 5.80 14.21
N ARG A 329 -12.42 6.89 14.75
CA ARG A 329 -13.72 7.42 14.32
C ARG A 329 -13.73 7.86 12.86
N THR A 330 -12.66 8.47 12.40
CA THR A 330 -12.55 8.92 11.00
C THR A 330 -12.36 7.73 10.09
N GLN A 331 -11.53 6.77 10.45
CA GLN A 331 -11.32 5.54 9.66
C GLN A 331 -12.60 4.69 9.57
N GLU A 332 -13.38 4.58 10.64
CA GLU A 332 -14.69 3.90 10.59
C GLU A 332 -15.65 4.58 9.59
N ARG A 333 -15.68 5.92 9.57
CA ARG A 333 -16.49 6.68 8.61
C ARG A 333 -15.96 6.59 7.19
N LEU A 334 -14.63 6.54 7.00
CA LEU A 334 -14.03 6.31 5.69
C LEU A 334 -14.34 4.90 5.18
N PHE A 335 -14.39 3.91 6.07
CA PHE A 335 -14.87 2.58 5.70
C PHE A 335 -16.33 2.61 5.23
N ASP A 336 -17.24 3.24 5.97
CA ASP A 336 -18.65 3.35 5.59
C ASP A 336 -18.85 4.11 4.28
N ALA A 337 -18.00 5.08 3.99
CA ALA A 337 -18.10 5.95 2.83
C ALA A 337 -17.43 5.39 1.57
N MET A 338 -16.29 4.70 1.73
CA MET A 338 -15.39 4.32 0.64
C MET A 338 -14.97 2.84 0.66
N GLY A 339 -15.28 2.09 1.73
CA GLY A 339 -14.82 0.71 1.91
C GLY A 339 -13.36 0.59 2.37
N PHE A 340 -12.70 1.68 2.75
CA PHE A 340 -11.30 1.66 3.20
C PHE A 340 -11.16 0.96 4.53
N LEU A 341 -10.42 -0.14 4.59
CA LEU A 341 -10.26 -0.91 5.83
C LEU A 341 -9.45 -0.13 6.88
N PRO A 342 -9.96 -0.10 8.14
CA PRO A 342 -9.25 0.55 9.22
C PRO A 342 -7.90 -0.09 9.54
N THR A 343 -6.94 0.74 9.94
CA THR A 343 -5.61 0.29 10.40
C THR A 343 -5.60 -0.14 11.87
N PHE A 344 -6.64 0.17 12.62
CA PHE A 344 -6.83 -0.27 14.00
C PHE A 344 -7.50 -1.63 14.05
N SER A 345 -6.89 -2.59 14.75
CA SER A 345 -7.34 -3.98 14.81
C SER A 345 -8.73 -4.14 15.40
N ASP A 346 -9.05 -3.39 16.47
CA ASP A 346 -10.38 -3.38 17.11
C ASP A 346 -11.47 -2.82 16.19
N THR A 347 -11.17 -1.68 15.54
CA THR A 347 -12.09 -1.02 14.60
C THR A 347 -12.33 -1.90 13.38
N ARG A 348 -11.29 -2.58 12.87
CA ARG A 348 -11.39 -3.53 11.76
C ARG A 348 -12.29 -4.72 12.09
N LYS A 349 -12.16 -5.31 13.27
CA LYS A 349 -13.07 -6.36 13.76
C LYS A 349 -14.51 -5.88 13.85
N LYS A 350 -14.73 -4.66 14.33
CA LYS A 350 -16.07 -4.05 14.42
C LYS A 350 -16.72 -3.87 13.05
N VAL A 351 -15.99 -3.41 12.04
CA VAL A 351 -16.55 -3.23 10.69
C VAL A 351 -16.78 -4.58 10.00
N ALA A 352 -15.91 -5.57 10.19
CA ALA A 352 -16.09 -6.91 9.64
C ALA A 352 -17.34 -7.62 10.20
N ALA A 353 -17.67 -7.42 11.46
CA ALA A 353 -18.85 -8.02 12.08
C ALA A 353 -20.19 -7.51 11.47
N ARG A 354 -20.19 -6.31 10.88
CA ARG A 354 -21.41 -5.72 10.26
C ARG A 354 -21.40 -5.78 8.73
N GLU A 355 -20.25 -6.06 8.12
CA GLU A 355 -20.10 -6.12 6.66
C GLU A 355 -19.36 -7.42 6.27
N PRO A 356 -20.09 -8.52 6.04
CA PRO A 356 -19.50 -9.84 5.77
C PRO A 356 -18.60 -9.88 4.52
N PHE A 357 -18.77 -8.95 3.58
CA PHE A 357 -17.91 -8.87 2.39
C PHE A 357 -16.43 -8.68 2.75
N VAL A 358 -16.12 -7.98 3.84
CA VAL A 358 -14.72 -7.68 4.20
C VAL A 358 -14.07 -8.77 5.06
N GLU A 359 -14.84 -9.75 5.54
CA GLU A 359 -14.31 -10.85 6.38
C GLU A 359 -13.11 -11.57 5.76
N PRO A 360 -13.10 -11.97 4.46
CA PRO A 360 -11.95 -12.61 3.84
C PRO A 360 -10.69 -11.73 3.80
N PHE A 361 -10.86 -10.43 3.67
CA PHE A 361 -9.75 -9.47 3.69
C PHE A 361 -9.19 -9.30 5.11
N VAL A 362 -10.07 -9.24 6.11
CA VAL A 362 -9.66 -9.20 7.52
C VAL A 362 -8.95 -10.50 7.89
N ALA A 363 -9.48 -11.66 7.49
CA ALA A 363 -8.82 -12.95 7.68
C ALA A 363 -7.43 -13.00 6.99
N THR A 364 -7.28 -12.35 5.84
CA THR A 364 -5.99 -12.21 5.15
C THR A 364 -5.01 -11.35 5.95
N LEU A 365 -5.46 -10.23 6.52
CA LEU A 365 -4.65 -9.38 7.40
C LEU A 365 -4.21 -10.14 8.67
N ASP A 366 -5.14 -10.85 9.31
CA ASP A 366 -4.89 -11.60 10.54
C ASP A 366 -3.95 -12.81 10.31
N ALA A 367 -3.96 -13.41 9.12
CA ALA A 367 -3.04 -14.49 8.74
C ALA A 367 -1.60 -14.00 8.51
N GLY A 368 -1.41 -12.70 8.35
CA GLY A 368 -0.13 -12.05 8.20
C GLY A 368 0.04 -11.34 6.86
N THR A 369 0.64 -10.18 6.95
CA THR A 369 0.95 -9.34 5.80
C THR A 369 2.44 -9.08 5.70
N LYS A 370 2.89 -8.69 4.52
CA LYS A 370 4.25 -8.24 4.28
C LYS A 370 4.27 -6.90 3.59
N PHE A 371 5.40 -6.23 3.72
CA PHE A 371 5.61 -4.91 3.16
C PHE A 371 6.80 -4.93 2.20
N VAL A 372 6.90 -3.92 1.35
CA VAL A 372 8.08 -3.71 0.52
C VAL A 372 9.27 -3.28 1.39
N PRO A 373 10.52 -3.42 0.93
CA PRO A 373 11.68 -2.92 1.67
C PRO A 373 11.51 -1.45 2.06
N ALA A 374 11.64 -1.14 3.35
CA ALA A 374 11.55 0.23 3.88
C ALA A 374 12.81 1.03 3.52
N SER A 375 13.11 1.10 2.24
CA SER A 375 14.30 1.73 1.66
C SER A 375 13.91 2.96 0.82
N PRO A 376 14.66 4.07 0.90
CA PRO A 376 14.50 5.21 -0.03
C PRO A 376 14.63 4.81 -1.51
N ALA A 377 15.32 3.70 -1.78
CA ALA A 377 15.47 3.15 -3.12
C ALA A 377 14.19 2.52 -3.69
N TRP A 378 13.20 2.17 -2.83
CA TRP A 378 12.01 1.45 -3.31
C TRP A 378 11.27 2.22 -4.41
N GLY A 379 11.06 3.52 -4.24
CA GLY A 379 10.41 4.35 -5.27
C GLY A 379 11.14 4.31 -6.63
N ARG A 380 12.48 4.22 -6.62
CA ARG A 380 13.27 4.07 -7.85
C ARG A 380 13.14 2.68 -8.46
N ILE A 381 13.07 1.64 -7.62
CA ILE A 381 12.88 0.24 -8.04
C ILE A 381 11.52 0.07 -8.72
N ASP A 382 10.49 0.64 -8.12
CA ASP A 382 9.12 0.60 -8.65
C ASP A 382 8.98 1.43 -9.95
N ALA A 383 9.48 2.66 -9.96
CA ALA A 383 9.48 3.52 -11.15
C ALA A 383 10.27 2.92 -12.33
N ALA A 384 11.35 2.19 -12.06
CA ALA A 384 12.13 1.47 -13.08
C ALA A 384 11.46 0.16 -13.53
N GLN A 385 10.28 -0.17 -13.01
CA GLN A 385 9.49 -1.36 -13.37
C GLN A 385 10.33 -2.66 -13.31
N ILE A 386 11.17 -2.80 -12.28
CA ILE A 386 12.12 -3.94 -12.18
C ILE A 386 11.38 -5.27 -12.06
N LEU A 387 10.40 -5.35 -11.14
CA LEU A 387 9.62 -6.58 -10.95
C LEU A 387 8.67 -6.86 -12.12
N PRO A 388 7.86 -5.91 -12.60
CA PRO A 388 7.06 -6.11 -13.80
C PRO A 388 7.89 -6.59 -14.99
N GLY A 389 9.01 -5.94 -15.25
CA GLY A 389 9.91 -6.31 -16.35
C GLY A 389 10.49 -7.73 -16.20
N MET A 390 10.75 -8.19 -14.97
CA MET A 390 11.17 -9.59 -14.69
C MET A 390 10.04 -10.56 -15.07
N PHE A 391 8.83 -10.38 -14.54
CA PHE A 391 7.70 -11.26 -14.85
C PHE A 391 7.39 -11.28 -16.35
N GLN A 392 7.34 -10.13 -16.99
CA GLN A 392 7.06 -10.01 -18.43
C GLN A 392 8.08 -10.76 -19.28
N ARG A 393 9.38 -10.71 -18.95
CA ARG A 393 10.41 -11.45 -19.69
C ARG A 393 10.26 -12.96 -19.52
N ILE A 394 9.90 -13.42 -18.31
CA ILE A 394 9.67 -14.84 -18.06
C ILE A 394 8.44 -15.34 -18.84
N VAL A 395 7.29 -14.69 -18.69
CA VAL A 395 6.03 -15.17 -19.29
C VAL A 395 6.01 -15.04 -20.82
N SER A 396 6.81 -14.12 -21.39
CA SER A 396 7.01 -14.03 -22.84
C SER A 396 8.09 -14.98 -23.39
N GLY A 397 8.70 -15.82 -22.55
CA GLY A 397 9.74 -16.76 -22.94
C GLY A 397 11.09 -16.12 -23.32
N LYS A 398 11.28 -14.82 -23.02
CA LYS A 398 12.53 -14.11 -23.32
C LYS A 398 13.67 -14.47 -22.37
N GLN A 399 13.36 -14.85 -21.16
CA GLN A 399 14.30 -15.33 -20.15
C GLN A 399 13.68 -16.44 -19.33
N ASP A 400 14.51 -17.37 -18.86
CA ASP A 400 14.10 -18.32 -17.82
C ASP A 400 14.04 -17.63 -16.45
N VAL A 401 13.46 -18.32 -15.46
CA VAL A 401 13.26 -17.77 -14.11
C VAL A 401 14.59 -17.46 -13.43
N ASP A 402 15.60 -18.31 -13.61
CA ASP A 402 16.90 -18.15 -12.93
C ASP A 402 17.63 -16.90 -13.41
N SER A 403 17.72 -16.74 -14.72
CA SER A 403 18.33 -15.56 -15.36
C SER A 403 17.56 -14.27 -15.08
N ALA A 404 16.22 -14.30 -15.17
CA ALA A 404 15.40 -13.12 -14.96
C ALA A 404 15.42 -12.65 -13.49
N ALA A 405 15.40 -13.58 -12.53
CA ALA A 405 15.47 -13.28 -11.10
C ALA A 405 16.85 -12.71 -10.71
N ALA A 406 17.94 -13.26 -11.25
CA ALA A 406 19.29 -12.76 -11.03
C ALA A 406 19.47 -11.33 -11.61
N ASP A 407 18.97 -11.08 -12.83
CA ASP A 407 18.98 -9.75 -13.44
C ASP A 407 18.20 -8.72 -12.62
N ALA A 408 17.01 -9.12 -12.12
CA ALA A 408 16.17 -8.24 -11.29
C ALA A 408 16.85 -7.95 -9.94
N ALA A 409 17.40 -8.97 -9.28
CA ALA A 409 18.16 -8.80 -8.02
C ALA A 409 19.34 -7.84 -8.21
N GLY A 410 20.15 -8.03 -9.27
CA GLY A 410 21.28 -7.15 -9.55
C GLY A 410 20.87 -5.69 -9.84
N LYS A 411 19.70 -5.46 -10.46
CA LYS A 411 19.16 -4.11 -10.67
C LYS A 411 18.68 -3.47 -9.36
N MET A 412 18.02 -4.27 -8.49
CA MET A 412 17.61 -3.81 -7.16
C MET A 412 18.82 -3.45 -6.30
N ASP A 413 19.87 -4.30 -6.27
CA ASP A 413 21.10 -4.02 -5.52
C ASP A 413 21.78 -2.72 -5.97
N LYS A 414 21.82 -2.47 -7.29
CA LYS A 414 22.31 -1.20 -7.82
C LYS A 414 21.46 0.00 -7.38
N ALA A 415 20.14 -0.20 -7.19
CA ALA A 415 19.26 0.85 -6.69
C ALA A 415 19.44 1.08 -5.20
N PHE A 416 19.66 0.01 -4.40
CA PHE A 416 19.94 0.09 -2.97
C PHE A 416 21.30 0.73 -2.65
N ALA A 417 22.29 0.58 -3.53
CA ALA A 417 23.64 1.13 -3.34
C ALA A 417 23.75 2.65 -3.61
N ARG A 418 22.71 3.28 -4.17
CA ARG A 418 22.65 4.72 -4.48
C ARG A 418 21.94 5.50 -3.38
#